data_6f770ff7d553ec91f5846add7ca6fb3e
#
_entry.id   6f770ff7d553ec91f5846add7ca6fb3e
#
_cell.length_a   1.000
_cell.length_b   1.000
_cell.length_c   1.000
_cell.angle_alpha   90.00
_cell.angle_beta   90.00
_cell.angle_gamma   90.00
#
_symmetry.space_group_name_H-M   'P 1'
#
loop_
_entity.id
_entity.type
_entity.pdbx_description
1 polymer ?
#
loop_
_entity_poly.entity_id
_entity_poly.type
_entity_poly.pdbx_seq_one_letter_code
_entity_poly.pdbx_strand_id
1 'polypeptide(L)'
;LAHDIREGKIPSDLTVKMADRSFIACHSRQVPGVVKQIIEMSQKRGYDANDLQILAPMYRGAAGVDRLNDLSQAVYNPAAANKQEIEFRGQVFRVGDKVLQLVNSPENNVFNGDIGRITAIENGSNKGKKNATMTIDFDGNEVNYGRLEWSQIRLAYSISIHKSQGSQFKMVILPLVHEFGRMLQRNLLYTAVTRAADKLIMVGETYAFVTAINSQSVNRQTSLVKRLTDTWKHHGKLKSPLEQGTESQFEPDNIKEHTSAQDVSDDQLSQTKQTILTPALIKSGEIDPMIGMEGLRPADFKK
;
A
#
# COMPACT_ATOMS: atom_id res chain seq x y z
N LEU A 1 3.88 -7.12 -17.05
CA LEU A 1 2.57 -7.28 -16.39
C LEU A 1 2.08 -5.98 -15.74
N ALA A 2 2.78 -5.45 -14.72
CA ALA A 2 2.32 -4.25 -14.00
C ALA A 2 2.18 -3.03 -14.92
N HIS A 3 3.13 -2.83 -15.83
CA HIS A 3 3.08 -1.77 -16.84
C HIS A 3 1.84 -1.90 -17.74
N ASP A 4 1.58 -3.10 -18.27
CA ASP A 4 0.45 -3.35 -19.16
C ASP A 4 -0.89 -3.13 -18.43
N ILE A 5 -0.98 -3.60 -17.18
CA ILE A 5 -2.16 -3.35 -16.34
C ILE A 5 -2.38 -1.85 -16.16
N ARG A 6 -1.34 -1.06 -15.88
CA ARG A 6 -1.44 0.40 -15.74
C ARG A 6 -1.98 1.05 -17.00
N GLU A 7 -1.49 0.63 -18.17
CA GLU A 7 -1.94 1.13 -19.48
C GLU A 7 -3.32 0.59 -19.89
N GLY A 8 -3.89 -0.36 -19.13
CA GLY A 8 -5.16 -1.01 -19.48
C GLY A 8 -5.04 -2.00 -20.61
N LYS A 9 -3.84 -2.50 -20.87
CA LYS A 9 -3.58 -3.53 -21.88
C LYS A 9 -3.67 -4.90 -21.21
N ILE A 10 -4.39 -5.82 -21.82
CA ILE A 10 -4.46 -7.21 -21.38
C ILE A 10 -3.20 -7.90 -21.87
N PRO A 11 -2.32 -8.38 -20.95
CA PRO A 11 -1.13 -9.11 -21.37
C PRO A 11 -1.50 -10.41 -22.08
N SER A 12 -0.91 -10.66 -23.26
CA SER A 12 -1.13 -11.91 -24.02
C SER A 12 -0.67 -13.15 -23.25
N ASP A 13 0.24 -12.95 -22.31
CA ASP A 13 0.86 -13.98 -21.46
C ASP A 13 0.30 -14.01 -20.03
N LEU A 14 -0.88 -13.43 -19.78
CA LEU A 14 -1.51 -13.36 -18.46
C LEU A 14 -1.59 -14.73 -17.76
N THR A 15 -1.93 -15.76 -18.52
CA THR A 15 -2.10 -17.13 -18.00
C THR A 15 -0.86 -18.00 -18.18
N VAL A 16 0.20 -17.48 -18.80
CA VAL A 16 1.43 -18.21 -19.05
C VAL A 16 2.24 -18.30 -17.76
N LYS A 17 2.71 -19.51 -17.43
CA LYS A 17 3.60 -19.73 -16.30
C LYS A 17 4.99 -19.20 -16.61
N MET A 18 5.48 -18.30 -15.77
CA MET A 18 6.83 -17.74 -15.81
C MET A 18 7.60 -18.03 -14.52
N ALA A 19 8.87 -17.67 -14.47
CA ALA A 19 9.70 -17.87 -13.28
C ALA A 19 9.18 -17.05 -12.08
N ASP A 20 8.77 -15.80 -12.34
CA ASP A 20 8.33 -14.81 -11.36
C ASP A 20 6.82 -14.80 -11.15
N ARG A 21 6.04 -15.41 -12.04
CA ARG A 21 4.58 -15.41 -11.95
C ARG A 21 3.92 -16.68 -12.46
N SER A 22 2.73 -16.97 -11.94
CA SER A 22 1.88 -18.04 -12.41
C SER A 22 0.41 -17.67 -12.25
N PHE A 23 -0.44 -18.23 -13.11
CA PHE A 23 -1.89 -18.12 -13.04
C PHE A 23 -2.51 -19.50 -12.85
N ILE A 24 -3.40 -19.62 -11.87
CA ILE A 24 -4.14 -20.86 -11.58
C ILE A 24 -5.63 -20.55 -11.75
N ALA A 25 -6.19 -21.00 -12.88
CA ALA A 25 -7.59 -20.83 -13.17
C ALA A 25 -8.46 -21.69 -12.27
N CYS A 26 -9.41 -21.09 -11.57
CA CYS A 26 -10.39 -21.81 -10.76
C CYS A 26 -11.60 -20.91 -10.44
N HIS A 27 -12.73 -21.53 -10.10
CA HIS A 27 -13.91 -20.79 -9.65
C HIS A 27 -13.81 -20.36 -8.18
N SER A 28 -14.59 -19.36 -7.80
CA SER A 28 -14.60 -18.76 -6.45
C SER A 28 -14.61 -19.80 -5.32
N ARG A 29 -15.47 -20.83 -5.39
CA ARG A 29 -15.56 -21.89 -4.38
C ARG A 29 -14.32 -22.76 -4.27
N GLN A 30 -13.50 -22.81 -5.31
CA GLN A 30 -12.27 -23.63 -5.35
C GLN A 30 -11.05 -22.87 -4.80
N VAL A 31 -11.12 -21.53 -4.78
CA VAL A 31 -10.02 -20.67 -4.33
C VAL A 31 -9.44 -21.09 -2.97
N PRO A 32 -10.23 -21.36 -1.93
CA PRO A 32 -9.68 -21.80 -0.64
C PRO A 32 -8.84 -23.07 -0.76
N GLY A 33 -9.31 -24.07 -1.50
CA GLY A 33 -8.57 -25.33 -1.72
C GLY A 33 -7.27 -25.14 -2.48
N VAL A 34 -7.29 -24.30 -3.53
CA VAL A 34 -6.10 -23.95 -4.31
C VAL A 34 -5.09 -23.18 -3.46
N VAL A 35 -5.55 -22.18 -2.70
CA VAL A 35 -4.69 -21.41 -1.78
C VAL A 35 -4.04 -22.31 -0.74
N LYS A 36 -4.80 -23.25 -0.15
CA LYS A 36 -4.26 -24.25 0.78
C LYS A 36 -3.12 -25.06 0.16
N GLN A 37 -3.33 -25.59 -1.04
CA GLN A 37 -2.30 -26.36 -1.75
C GLN A 37 -1.05 -25.51 -2.04
N ILE A 38 -1.22 -24.23 -2.43
CA ILE A 38 -0.08 -23.33 -2.65
C ILE A 38 0.70 -23.13 -1.36
N ILE A 39 0.04 -22.89 -0.23
CA ILE A 39 0.67 -22.71 1.07
C ILE A 39 1.47 -23.98 1.44
N GLU A 40 0.84 -25.16 1.37
CA GLU A 40 1.49 -26.43 1.70
C GLU A 40 2.72 -26.71 0.80
N MET A 41 2.60 -26.42 -0.50
CA MET A 41 3.73 -26.55 -1.44
C MET A 41 4.84 -25.53 -1.14
N SER A 42 4.49 -24.32 -0.73
CA SER A 42 5.45 -23.28 -0.36
C SER A 42 6.21 -23.66 0.91
N GLN A 43 5.52 -24.18 1.92
CA GLN A 43 6.16 -24.69 3.14
C GLN A 43 7.17 -25.83 2.85
N LYS A 44 6.82 -26.77 1.96
CA LYS A 44 7.74 -27.84 1.52
C LYS A 44 9.01 -27.31 0.84
N ARG A 45 8.97 -26.05 0.33
CA ARG A 45 10.09 -25.37 -0.31
C ARG A 45 10.82 -24.41 0.62
N GLY A 46 10.46 -24.41 1.92
CA GLY A 46 11.10 -23.57 2.93
C GLY A 46 10.56 -22.15 3.07
N TYR A 47 9.44 -21.82 2.42
CA TYR A 47 8.77 -20.53 2.63
C TYR A 47 7.88 -20.60 3.87
N ASP A 48 7.98 -19.63 4.73
CA ASP A 48 7.13 -19.51 5.92
C ASP A 48 5.97 -18.51 5.73
N ALA A 49 5.23 -18.25 6.82
CA ALA A 49 4.12 -17.31 6.79
C ALA A 49 4.56 -15.85 6.59
N ASN A 50 5.82 -15.48 6.86
CA ASN A 50 6.34 -14.14 6.66
C ASN A 50 6.70 -13.91 5.19
N ASP A 51 7.21 -14.95 4.52
CA ASP A 51 7.57 -14.87 3.11
C ASP A 51 6.35 -14.72 2.18
N LEU A 52 5.19 -15.24 2.62
CA LEU A 52 3.97 -15.34 1.80
C LEU A 52 2.87 -14.42 2.32
N GLN A 53 2.27 -13.66 1.42
CA GLN A 53 1.13 -12.81 1.72
C GLN A 53 -0.02 -13.04 0.75
N ILE A 54 -1.22 -13.24 1.29
CA ILE A 54 -2.43 -13.30 0.49
C ILE A 54 -3.04 -11.90 0.46
N LEU A 55 -3.36 -11.40 -0.74
CA LEU A 55 -3.96 -10.08 -0.95
C LEU A 55 -5.33 -10.24 -1.59
N ALA A 56 -6.40 -9.93 -0.87
CA ALA A 56 -7.76 -10.01 -1.41
C ALA A 56 -8.45 -8.64 -1.40
N PRO A 57 -9.34 -8.36 -2.38
CA PRO A 57 -10.05 -7.07 -2.46
C PRO A 57 -11.10 -6.87 -1.38
N MET A 58 -11.68 -7.96 -0.87
CA MET A 58 -12.84 -7.95 0.04
C MET A 58 -12.61 -8.84 1.25
N TYR A 59 -13.31 -8.52 2.35
CA TYR A 59 -13.25 -9.31 3.58
C TYR A 59 -14.10 -10.58 3.50
N ARG A 60 -15.32 -10.47 2.99
CA ARG A 60 -16.31 -11.56 2.95
C ARG A 60 -16.23 -12.38 1.66
N GLY A 61 -16.81 -13.58 1.68
CA GLY A 61 -16.90 -14.49 0.54
C GLY A 61 -15.87 -15.61 0.60
N ALA A 62 -15.98 -16.59 -0.31
CA ALA A 62 -15.11 -17.76 -0.36
C ALA A 62 -13.64 -17.39 -0.58
N ALA A 63 -13.37 -16.39 -1.43
CA ALA A 63 -12.04 -15.87 -1.71
C ALA A 63 -11.71 -14.60 -0.88
N GLY A 64 -12.50 -14.29 0.15
CA GLY A 64 -12.32 -13.11 0.99
C GLY A 64 -11.26 -13.26 2.07
N VAL A 65 -10.79 -12.12 2.60
CA VAL A 65 -9.74 -12.04 3.62
C VAL A 65 -10.04 -12.91 4.84
N ASP A 66 -11.29 -12.88 5.36
CA ASP A 66 -11.63 -13.57 6.59
C ASP A 66 -11.49 -15.11 6.39
N ARG A 67 -12.10 -15.65 5.33
CA ARG A 67 -12.03 -17.07 5.01
C ARG A 67 -10.61 -17.56 4.74
N LEU A 68 -9.81 -16.75 4.04
CA LEU A 68 -8.43 -17.09 3.72
C LEU A 68 -7.51 -16.98 4.95
N ASN A 69 -7.82 -16.11 5.92
CA ASN A 69 -7.13 -16.08 7.20
C ASN A 69 -7.37 -17.35 8.03
N ASP A 70 -8.64 -17.78 8.17
CA ASP A 70 -8.98 -18.99 8.93
C ASP A 70 -8.30 -20.22 8.35
N LEU A 71 -8.33 -20.33 7.01
CA LEU A 71 -7.68 -21.42 6.29
C LEU A 71 -6.15 -21.41 6.49
N SER A 72 -5.54 -20.25 6.34
CA SER A 72 -4.09 -20.09 6.45
C SER A 72 -3.61 -20.33 7.87
N GLN A 73 -4.36 -19.86 8.88
CA GLN A 73 -4.08 -20.14 10.28
C GLN A 73 -4.11 -21.65 10.55
N ALA A 74 -5.11 -22.37 10.03
CA ALA A 74 -5.20 -23.79 10.20
C ALA A 74 -4.01 -24.57 9.59
N VAL A 75 -3.36 -24.02 8.55
CA VAL A 75 -2.20 -24.63 7.90
C VAL A 75 -0.88 -24.21 8.57
N TYR A 76 -0.68 -22.90 8.80
CA TYR A 76 0.57 -22.39 9.36
C TYR A 76 0.66 -22.54 10.87
N ASN A 77 -0.46 -22.38 11.56
CA ASN A 77 -0.54 -22.38 13.02
C ASN A 77 -1.74 -23.17 13.52
N PRO A 78 -1.78 -24.51 13.30
CA PRO A 78 -2.89 -25.34 13.75
C PRO A 78 -3.03 -25.31 15.27
N ALA A 79 -4.26 -25.56 15.74
CA ALA A 79 -4.53 -25.75 17.15
C ALA A 79 -3.72 -26.94 17.70
N ALA A 80 -3.18 -26.80 18.90
CA ALA A 80 -2.47 -27.85 19.59
C ALA A 80 -2.72 -27.71 21.11
N ALA A 81 -2.74 -28.85 21.83
CA ALA A 81 -3.04 -28.88 23.26
C ALA A 81 -2.09 -28.01 24.12
N ASN A 82 -0.87 -27.80 23.66
CA ASN A 82 0.15 -26.99 24.34
C ASN A 82 0.19 -25.51 23.86
N LYS A 83 -0.66 -25.10 22.92
CA LYS A 83 -0.73 -23.74 22.44
C LYS A 83 -1.78 -22.95 23.20
N GLN A 84 -1.38 -21.77 23.66
CA GLN A 84 -2.32 -20.82 24.21
C GLN A 84 -3.10 -20.15 23.06
N GLU A 85 -4.42 -20.14 23.21
CA GLU A 85 -5.33 -19.50 22.29
C GLU A 85 -6.40 -18.74 23.04
N ILE A 86 -6.97 -17.74 22.38
CA ILE A 86 -8.05 -16.93 22.91
C ILE A 86 -9.03 -16.57 21.79
N GLU A 87 -10.31 -16.60 22.12
CA GLU A 87 -11.37 -16.19 21.21
C GLU A 87 -11.83 -14.76 21.53
N PHE A 88 -11.91 -13.94 20.50
CA PHE A 88 -12.45 -12.60 20.59
C PHE A 88 -13.30 -12.28 19.34
N ARG A 89 -14.57 -11.97 19.58
CA ARG A 89 -15.57 -11.65 18.54
C ARG A 89 -15.64 -12.69 17.40
N GLY A 90 -15.55 -13.96 17.74
CA GLY A 90 -15.63 -15.06 16.79
C GLY A 90 -14.32 -15.34 16.03
N GLN A 91 -13.26 -14.60 16.32
CA GLN A 91 -11.91 -14.86 15.80
C GLN A 91 -11.07 -15.52 16.90
N VAL A 92 -10.43 -16.63 16.54
CA VAL A 92 -9.45 -17.31 17.43
C VAL A 92 -8.07 -16.79 17.11
N PHE A 93 -7.36 -16.34 18.15
CA PHE A 93 -5.95 -15.95 18.10
C PHE A 93 -5.11 -16.96 18.86
N ARG A 94 -3.94 -17.34 18.33
CA ARG A 94 -3.01 -18.31 18.91
C ARG A 94 -1.62 -17.71 18.99
N VAL A 95 -0.85 -18.12 19.98
CA VAL A 95 0.59 -17.82 20.02
C VAL A 95 1.23 -18.32 18.72
N GLY A 96 2.01 -17.45 18.08
CA GLY A 96 2.62 -17.67 16.78
C GLY A 96 1.82 -17.14 15.58
N ASP A 97 0.61 -16.63 15.77
CA ASP A 97 -0.18 -16.05 14.67
C ASP A 97 0.45 -14.76 14.13
N LYS A 98 0.39 -14.64 12.82
CA LYS A 98 0.69 -13.40 12.10
C LYS A 98 -0.51 -12.47 12.17
N VAL A 99 -0.29 -11.25 12.64
CA VAL A 99 -1.35 -10.27 12.90
C VAL A 99 -1.04 -8.90 12.31
N LEU A 100 -2.09 -8.11 12.09
CA LEU A 100 -2.05 -6.76 11.55
C LEU A 100 -2.59 -5.78 12.57
N GLN A 101 -1.87 -4.68 12.78
CA GLN A 101 -2.36 -3.51 13.51
C GLN A 101 -3.32 -2.71 12.64
N LEU A 102 -4.47 -2.33 13.18
CA LEU A 102 -5.52 -1.62 12.45
C LEU A 102 -5.55 -0.13 12.72
N VAL A 103 -4.96 0.32 13.82
CA VAL A 103 -5.04 1.70 14.34
C VAL A 103 -3.62 2.17 14.68
N ASN A 104 -3.35 3.46 14.50
CA ASN A 104 -2.08 4.02 14.95
C ASN A 104 -2.02 4.06 16.50
N SER A 105 -0.90 3.62 17.05
CA SER A 105 -0.57 3.65 18.48
C SER A 105 0.83 4.25 18.65
N PRO A 106 0.95 5.59 18.53
CA PRO A 106 2.25 6.26 18.57
C PRO A 106 3.00 6.04 19.88
N GLU A 107 2.27 5.89 20.99
CA GLU A 107 2.81 5.60 22.33
C GLU A 107 3.55 4.25 22.38
N ASN A 108 3.13 3.29 21.58
CA ASN A 108 3.75 1.98 21.45
C ASN A 108 4.67 1.88 20.21
N ASN A 109 4.83 2.97 19.46
CA ASN A 109 5.57 3.01 18.20
C ASN A 109 5.10 1.94 17.19
N VAL A 110 3.77 1.74 17.08
CA VAL A 110 3.13 0.81 16.13
C VAL A 110 2.07 1.54 15.35
N PHE A 111 2.01 1.30 14.05
CA PHE A 111 1.15 2.04 13.14
C PHE A 111 0.17 1.13 12.41
N ASN A 112 -0.88 1.74 11.90
CA ASN A 112 -1.88 1.06 11.08
C ASN A 112 -1.24 0.47 9.81
N GLY A 113 -1.28 -0.86 9.69
CA GLY A 113 -0.66 -1.60 8.60
C GLY A 113 0.55 -2.41 9.03
N ASP A 114 1.08 -2.18 10.24
CA ASP A 114 2.19 -2.96 10.76
C ASP A 114 1.77 -4.41 10.98
N ILE A 115 2.65 -5.31 10.59
CA ILE A 115 2.46 -6.76 10.75
C ILE A 115 3.38 -7.23 11.87
N GLY A 116 2.79 -7.96 12.82
CA GLY A 116 3.50 -8.55 13.95
C GLY A 116 3.17 -10.02 14.14
N ARG A 117 3.76 -10.62 15.16
CA ARG A 117 3.52 -12.00 15.57
C ARG A 117 3.13 -12.05 17.04
N ILE A 118 2.11 -12.83 17.39
CA ILE A 118 1.73 -13.06 18.76
C ILE A 118 2.82 -13.91 19.43
N THR A 119 3.47 -13.37 20.45
CA THR A 119 4.53 -14.04 21.21
C THR A 119 4.00 -14.69 22.50
N ALA A 120 3.00 -14.08 23.14
CA ALA A 120 2.37 -14.64 24.33
C ALA A 120 0.88 -14.31 24.41
N ILE A 121 0.12 -15.17 25.07
CA ILE A 121 -1.28 -14.95 25.46
C ILE A 121 -1.39 -15.35 26.92
N GLU A 122 -1.77 -14.42 27.77
CA GLU A 122 -2.02 -14.70 29.18
C GLU A 122 -3.52 -14.68 29.45
N ASN A 123 -4.05 -15.83 29.83
CA ASN A 123 -5.41 -15.95 30.31
C ASN A 123 -5.44 -15.48 31.77
N GLY A 124 -6.03 -14.32 32.04
CA GLY A 124 -6.12 -13.76 33.40
C GLY A 124 -6.67 -14.80 34.38
N SER A 125 -6.05 -14.88 35.55
CA SER A 125 -6.36 -15.83 36.63
C SER A 125 -7.83 -15.76 37.05
N ASN A 126 -8.41 -16.91 37.28
CA ASN A 126 -9.66 -17.42 37.91
C ASN A 126 -10.84 -16.49 38.30
N LYS A 127 -10.80 -15.18 38.15
CA LYS A 127 -11.93 -14.28 38.48
C LYS A 127 -12.40 -13.36 37.33
N GLY A 128 -12.30 -13.85 36.12
CA GLY A 128 -12.87 -13.20 34.94
C GLY A 128 -11.83 -12.89 33.86
N LYS A 129 -12.18 -13.24 32.61
CA LYS A 129 -11.41 -12.96 31.38
C LYS A 129 -11.02 -11.47 31.18
N LYS A 130 -11.27 -10.62 32.18
CA LYS A 130 -11.02 -9.17 32.12
C LYS A 130 -9.53 -8.80 32.10
N ASN A 131 -8.66 -9.66 32.61
CA ASN A 131 -7.22 -9.40 32.71
C ASN A 131 -6.40 -10.23 31.72
N ALA A 132 -7.03 -10.78 30.69
CA ALA A 132 -6.28 -11.48 29.65
C ALA A 132 -5.51 -10.47 28.81
N THR A 133 -4.24 -10.77 28.52
CA THR A 133 -3.34 -9.95 27.71
C THR A 133 -2.81 -10.75 26.52
N MET A 134 -2.45 -10.04 25.47
CA MET A 134 -1.83 -10.56 24.27
C MET A 134 -0.57 -9.74 23.99
N THR A 135 0.59 -10.41 23.95
CA THR A 135 1.85 -9.77 23.56
C THR A 135 2.10 -10.01 22.10
N ILE A 136 2.42 -8.96 21.36
CA ILE A 136 2.71 -9.00 19.93
C ILE A 136 4.07 -8.35 19.69
N ASP A 137 4.92 -9.06 18.98
CA ASP A 137 6.20 -8.54 18.49
C ASP A 137 6.03 -7.96 17.07
N PHE A 138 6.37 -6.68 16.92
CA PHE A 138 6.44 -5.96 15.65
C PHE A 138 7.91 -5.65 15.35
N ASP A 139 8.59 -6.59 14.68
CA ASP A 139 10.02 -6.47 14.29
C ASP A 139 10.96 -6.08 15.46
N GLY A 140 10.80 -6.75 16.60
CA GLY A 140 11.60 -6.52 17.81
C GLY A 140 10.98 -5.51 18.78
N ASN A 141 9.84 -4.93 18.44
CA ASN A 141 9.06 -4.06 19.32
C ASN A 141 7.90 -4.85 19.92
N GLU A 142 8.06 -5.32 21.16
CA GLU A 142 7.01 -6.07 21.88
C GLU A 142 6.00 -5.14 22.52
N VAL A 143 4.73 -5.33 22.19
CA VAL A 143 3.61 -4.54 22.71
C VAL A 143 2.58 -5.44 23.38
N ASN A 144 2.13 -5.05 24.58
CA ASN A 144 1.11 -5.76 25.33
C ASN A 144 -0.27 -5.13 25.10
N TYR A 145 -1.23 -5.93 24.63
CA TYR A 145 -2.60 -5.53 24.36
C TYR A 145 -3.54 -6.08 25.43
N GLY A 146 -4.22 -5.18 26.13
CA GLY A 146 -5.34 -5.53 26.98
C GLY A 146 -6.58 -5.92 26.15
N ARG A 147 -7.54 -6.61 26.78
CA ARG A 147 -8.75 -7.13 26.10
C ARG A 147 -9.54 -6.06 25.32
N LEU A 148 -9.55 -4.81 25.77
CA LEU A 148 -10.26 -3.71 25.08
C LEU A 148 -9.58 -3.29 23.78
N GLU A 149 -8.27 -3.52 23.66
CA GLU A 149 -7.45 -3.15 22.53
C GLU A 149 -7.43 -4.22 21.45
N TRP A 150 -7.88 -5.45 21.72
CA TRP A 150 -7.86 -6.54 20.75
C TRP A 150 -8.69 -6.28 19.49
N SER A 151 -9.62 -5.32 19.55
CA SER A 151 -10.34 -4.85 18.36
C SER A 151 -9.45 -4.14 17.35
N GLN A 152 -8.25 -3.73 17.76
CA GLN A 152 -7.24 -3.11 16.91
C GLN A 152 -6.39 -4.13 16.14
N ILE A 153 -6.54 -5.43 16.44
CA ILE A 153 -5.72 -6.51 15.88
C ILE A 153 -6.57 -7.43 15.02
N ARG A 154 -6.00 -7.90 13.92
CA ARG A 154 -6.59 -8.93 13.04
C ARG A 154 -5.53 -9.93 12.61
N LEU A 155 -5.95 -11.15 12.22
CA LEU A 155 -5.07 -12.08 11.53
C LEU A 155 -4.58 -11.47 10.21
N ALA A 156 -3.33 -11.75 9.85
CA ALA A 156 -2.63 -11.13 8.72
C ALA A 156 -2.02 -12.12 7.72
N TYR A 157 -2.42 -13.38 7.72
CA TYR A 157 -2.06 -14.30 6.63
C TYR A 157 -2.65 -13.86 5.30
N SER A 158 -3.85 -13.28 5.36
CA SER A 158 -4.52 -12.58 4.27
C SER A 158 -4.90 -11.18 4.73
N ILE A 159 -4.61 -10.17 3.90
CA ILE A 159 -4.98 -8.76 4.15
C ILE A 159 -5.66 -8.16 2.94
N SER A 160 -6.36 -7.05 3.14
CA SER A 160 -6.93 -6.34 2.00
C SER A 160 -5.83 -5.65 1.19
N ILE A 161 -6.01 -5.57 -0.13
CA ILE A 161 -5.04 -4.91 -1.03
C ILE A 161 -4.76 -3.48 -0.57
N HIS A 162 -5.75 -2.76 -0.03
CA HIS A 162 -5.55 -1.40 0.49
C HIS A 162 -4.58 -1.36 1.68
N LYS A 163 -4.60 -2.39 2.53
CA LYS A 163 -3.70 -2.47 3.70
C LYS A 163 -2.28 -2.90 3.35
N SER A 164 -2.05 -3.40 2.13
CA SER A 164 -0.72 -3.76 1.64
C SER A 164 0.02 -2.59 0.97
N GLN A 165 -0.60 -1.41 0.87
CA GLN A 165 0.04 -0.23 0.28
C GLN A 165 1.27 0.17 1.10
N GLY A 166 2.41 0.37 0.42
CA GLY A 166 3.69 0.67 1.06
C GLY A 166 4.52 -0.57 1.44
N SER A 167 3.91 -1.75 1.53
CA SER A 167 4.63 -2.99 1.87
C SER A 167 5.03 -3.78 0.63
N GLN A 168 6.05 -4.63 0.74
CA GLN A 168 6.45 -5.63 -0.25
C GLN A 168 6.57 -7.00 0.41
N PHE A 169 6.28 -8.06 -0.35
CA PHE A 169 6.34 -9.44 0.12
C PHE A 169 7.09 -10.29 -0.89
N LYS A 170 7.89 -11.25 -0.44
CA LYS A 170 8.61 -12.16 -1.34
C LYS A 170 7.66 -12.88 -2.29
N MET A 171 6.58 -13.44 -1.75
CA MET A 171 5.56 -14.14 -2.53
C MET A 171 4.18 -13.58 -2.23
N VAL A 172 3.44 -13.25 -3.28
CA VAL A 172 2.05 -12.80 -3.19
C VAL A 172 1.13 -13.82 -3.84
N ILE A 173 0.08 -14.21 -3.13
CA ILE A 173 -1.08 -14.90 -3.70
C ILE A 173 -2.19 -13.87 -3.88
N LEU A 174 -2.68 -13.73 -5.12
CA LEU A 174 -3.72 -12.78 -5.48
C LEU A 174 -4.95 -13.52 -6.00
N PRO A 175 -5.94 -13.83 -5.14
CA PRO A 175 -7.21 -14.34 -5.59
C PRO A 175 -8.04 -13.22 -6.22
N LEU A 176 -8.61 -13.48 -7.41
CA LEU A 176 -9.54 -12.60 -8.09
C LEU A 176 -10.67 -13.41 -8.73
N VAL A 177 -11.89 -13.11 -8.30
CA VAL A 177 -13.11 -13.77 -8.76
C VAL A 177 -14.17 -12.74 -9.12
N HIS A 178 -15.09 -13.07 -10.01
CA HIS A 178 -16.10 -12.12 -10.50
C HIS A 178 -17.03 -11.61 -9.37
N GLU A 179 -17.23 -12.41 -8.31
CA GLU A 179 -18.02 -12.04 -7.13
C GLU A 179 -17.53 -10.76 -6.45
N PHE A 180 -16.29 -10.37 -6.66
CA PHE A 180 -15.75 -9.11 -6.15
C PHE A 180 -16.35 -7.87 -6.82
N GLY A 181 -17.04 -8.02 -7.95
CA GLY A 181 -17.85 -6.99 -8.58
C GLY A 181 -17.14 -5.64 -8.72
N ARG A 182 -17.66 -4.62 -8.03
CA ARG A 182 -17.11 -3.24 -8.09
C ARG A 182 -15.67 -3.09 -7.59
N MET A 183 -15.14 -4.08 -6.88
CA MET A 183 -13.75 -4.07 -6.44
C MET A 183 -12.77 -4.51 -7.53
N LEU A 184 -13.26 -5.02 -8.67
CA LEU A 184 -12.45 -5.34 -9.82
C LEU A 184 -12.08 -4.06 -10.57
N GLN A 185 -11.04 -3.37 -10.08
CA GLN A 185 -10.57 -2.10 -10.63
C GLN A 185 -9.08 -2.19 -10.96
N ARG A 186 -8.68 -1.50 -12.01
CA ARG A 186 -7.30 -1.47 -12.52
C ARG A 186 -6.28 -1.02 -11.50
N ASN A 187 -6.57 0.08 -10.80
CA ASN A 187 -5.69 0.62 -9.76
C ASN A 187 -5.50 -0.37 -8.61
N LEU A 188 -6.55 -1.11 -8.23
CA LEU A 188 -6.46 -2.10 -7.17
C LEU A 188 -5.62 -3.29 -7.61
N LEU A 189 -5.85 -3.79 -8.83
CA LEU A 189 -5.05 -4.86 -9.42
C LEU A 189 -3.58 -4.45 -9.56
N TYR A 190 -3.31 -3.25 -10.08
CA TYR A 190 -1.96 -2.69 -10.16
C TYR A 190 -1.28 -2.66 -8.79
N THR A 191 -1.97 -2.13 -7.77
CA THR A 191 -1.45 -2.09 -6.40
C THR A 191 -1.07 -3.49 -5.91
N ALA A 192 -1.94 -4.50 -6.13
CA ALA A 192 -1.70 -5.86 -5.68
C ALA A 192 -0.50 -6.52 -6.37
N VAL A 193 -0.41 -6.43 -7.69
CA VAL A 193 0.67 -7.09 -8.45
C VAL A 193 2.04 -6.47 -8.16
N THR A 194 2.08 -5.18 -7.82
CA THR A 194 3.32 -4.49 -7.45
C THR A 194 3.79 -4.78 -6.02
N ARG A 195 3.02 -5.54 -5.23
CA ARG A 195 3.44 -5.96 -3.88
C ARG A 195 4.36 -7.19 -3.89
N ALA A 196 4.37 -7.98 -4.97
CA ALA A 196 5.24 -9.12 -5.10
C ALA A 196 6.67 -8.68 -5.44
N ALA A 197 7.64 -9.06 -4.61
CA ALA A 197 9.05 -8.85 -4.88
C ALA A 197 9.60 -9.93 -5.80
N ASP A 198 9.40 -11.21 -5.45
CA ASP A 198 10.02 -12.32 -6.14
C ASP A 198 9.00 -13.15 -6.92
N LYS A 199 7.81 -13.39 -6.36
CA LYS A 199 6.83 -14.28 -6.97
C LYS A 199 5.39 -13.84 -6.79
N LEU A 200 4.66 -13.82 -7.90
CA LEU A 200 3.23 -13.55 -7.94
C LEU A 200 2.46 -14.82 -8.38
N ILE A 201 1.51 -15.25 -7.58
CA ILE A 201 0.60 -16.35 -7.90
C ILE A 201 -0.81 -15.79 -7.98
N MET A 202 -1.31 -15.66 -9.19
CA MET A 202 -2.69 -15.24 -9.45
C MET A 202 -3.60 -16.47 -9.42
N VAL A 203 -4.72 -16.38 -8.71
CA VAL A 203 -5.67 -17.49 -8.51
C VAL A 203 -7.07 -17.01 -8.81
N GLY A 204 -7.85 -17.76 -9.58
CA GLY A 204 -9.24 -17.47 -9.79
C GLY A 204 -9.66 -17.41 -11.25
N GLU A 205 -10.53 -16.47 -11.59
CA GLU A 205 -11.20 -16.42 -12.89
C GLU A 205 -10.51 -15.44 -13.83
N THR A 206 -10.04 -15.90 -14.97
CA THR A 206 -9.40 -15.04 -15.99
C THR A 206 -10.25 -13.83 -16.34
N TYR A 207 -11.58 -14.03 -16.43
CA TYR A 207 -12.53 -12.96 -16.69
C TYR A 207 -12.49 -11.85 -15.62
N ALA A 208 -12.29 -12.21 -14.34
CA ALA A 208 -12.19 -11.22 -13.26
C ALA A 208 -10.93 -10.34 -13.41
N PHE A 209 -9.80 -10.93 -13.82
CA PHE A 209 -8.58 -10.18 -14.12
C PHE A 209 -8.76 -9.25 -15.32
N VAL A 210 -9.37 -9.75 -16.40
CA VAL A 210 -9.66 -8.94 -17.61
C VAL A 210 -10.62 -7.80 -17.25
N THR A 211 -11.65 -8.08 -16.47
CA THR A 211 -12.59 -7.05 -15.99
C THR A 211 -11.88 -5.98 -15.17
N ALA A 212 -11.00 -6.39 -14.25
CA ALA A 212 -10.24 -5.45 -13.44
C ALA A 212 -9.29 -4.57 -14.29
N ILE A 213 -8.61 -5.13 -15.31
CA ILE A 213 -7.73 -4.38 -16.21
C ILE A 213 -8.53 -3.34 -17.01
N ASN A 214 -9.72 -3.70 -17.50
CA ASN A 214 -10.56 -2.82 -18.30
C ASN A 214 -11.30 -1.76 -17.47
N SER A 215 -11.52 -2.00 -16.15
CA SER A 215 -12.24 -1.10 -15.27
C SER A 215 -11.36 0.05 -14.82
N GLN A 216 -11.65 1.27 -15.28
CA GLN A 216 -11.00 2.46 -14.78
C GLN A 216 -11.63 2.87 -13.44
N SER A 217 -10.82 3.30 -12.50
CA SER A 217 -11.32 3.98 -11.31
C SER A 217 -11.98 5.29 -11.73
N VAL A 218 -13.14 5.56 -11.16
CA VAL A 218 -13.82 6.85 -11.35
C VAL A 218 -12.87 7.95 -10.84
N ASN A 219 -12.53 8.90 -11.70
CA ASN A 219 -11.76 10.07 -11.30
C ASN A 219 -12.45 10.75 -10.13
N ARG A 220 -11.76 10.87 -9.00
CA ARG A 220 -12.28 11.60 -7.86
C ARG A 220 -12.51 13.04 -8.29
N GLN A 221 -13.77 13.46 -8.37
CA GLN A 221 -14.11 14.86 -8.55
C GLN A 221 -13.81 15.58 -7.24
N THR A 222 -12.58 16.06 -7.10
CA THR A 222 -12.20 16.90 -5.98
C THR A 222 -12.43 18.36 -6.36
N SER A 223 -12.86 19.18 -5.41
CA SER A 223 -12.95 20.64 -5.60
C SER A 223 -11.57 21.31 -5.71
N LEU A 224 -10.46 20.55 -5.60
CA LEU A 224 -9.10 21.08 -5.58
C LEU A 224 -8.77 21.85 -6.86
N VAL A 225 -9.05 21.25 -8.03
CA VAL A 225 -8.80 21.92 -9.33
C VAL A 225 -9.60 23.22 -9.42
N LYS A 226 -10.89 23.18 -9.02
CA LYS A 226 -11.73 24.37 -9.01
C LYS A 226 -11.19 25.43 -8.06
N ARG A 227 -10.84 25.04 -6.82
CA ARG A 227 -10.26 25.99 -5.83
C ARG A 227 -8.94 26.57 -6.30
N LEU A 228 -8.03 25.76 -6.84
CA LEU A 228 -6.77 26.25 -7.40
C LEU A 228 -7.02 27.22 -8.55
N THR A 229 -7.94 26.89 -9.47
CA THR A 229 -8.28 27.76 -10.59
C THR A 229 -8.92 29.08 -10.13
N ASP A 230 -9.82 29.02 -9.15
CA ASP A 230 -10.47 30.20 -8.59
C ASP A 230 -9.45 31.08 -7.83
N THR A 231 -8.61 30.47 -7.01
CA THR A 231 -7.51 31.18 -6.31
C THR A 231 -6.55 31.82 -7.30
N TRP A 232 -6.17 31.13 -8.37
CA TRP A 232 -5.31 31.67 -9.43
C TRP A 232 -5.94 32.86 -10.15
N LYS A 233 -7.23 32.76 -10.50
CA LYS A 233 -7.98 33.88 -11.11
C LYS A 233 -8.08 35.10 -10.21
N HIS A 234 -8.17 34.90 -8.90
CA HIS A 234 -8.23 36.00 -7.93
C HIS A 234 -6.84 36.58 -7.62
N HIS A 235 -5.78 35.77 -7.59
CA HIS A 235 -4.40 36.24 -7.31
C HIS A 235 -3.67 36.71 -8.57
N GLY A 236 -4.07 36.28 -9.76
CA GLY A 236 -3.52 36.75 -11.04
C GLY A 236 -3.81 38.25 -11.33
N LYS A 237 -4.60 38.92 -10.47
CA LYS A 237 -4.80 40.38 -10.46
C LYS A 237 -3.91 41.12 -9.46
N LEU A 238 -3.15 40.41 -8.64
CA LEU A 238 -2.13 41.00 -7.78
C LEU A 238 -0.86 41.13 -8.62
N LYS A 239 -0.53 42.37 -8.99
CA LYS A 239 0.78 42.71 -9.56
C LYS A 239 1.86 42.12 -8.68
N SER A 240 2.86 41.44 -9.29
CA SER A 240 3.98 40.92 -8.54
C SER A 240 4.62 42.04 -7.69
N PRO A 241 5.12 41.76 -6.48
CA PRO A 241 5.83 42.72 -5.66
C PRO A 241 7.02 43.38 -6.38
N LEU A 242 7.48 42.83 -7.50
CA LEU A 242 8.56 43.31 -8.34
C LEU A 242 8.12 44.47 -9.28
N GLU A 243 6.82 44.71 -9.48
CA GLU A 243 6.33 45.82 -10.31
C GLU A 243 6.01 47.08 -9.52
N GLN A 244 6.22 47.10 -8.20
CA GLN A 244 6.00 48.28 -7.35
C GLN A 244 7.30 48.98 -6.90
N GLY A 245 8.41 48.73 -7.58
CA GLY A 245 9.71 49.28 -7.25
C GLY A 245 10.25 50.15 -8.36
N THR A 246 10.01 51.47 -8.24
CA THR A 246 10.83 52.58 -8.80
C THR A 246 10.91 52.75 -10.32
N GLU A 247 10.02 53.56 -10.87
CA GLU A 247 10.45 54.48 -11.90
C GLU A 247 11.43 55.49 -11.26
N SER A 248 12.72 55.21 -11.29
CA SER A 248 13.78 56.17 -11.16
C SER A 248 14.63 56.09 -12.40
N GLN A 249 14.65 57.24 -13.09
CA GLN A 249 15.46 57.57 -14.22
C GLN A 249 16.90 57.07 -14.08
N PHE A 250 17.34 56.25 -15.02
CA PHE A 250 18.75 56.11 -15.37
C PHE A 250 18.89 56.07 -16.89
N GLU A 251 19.57 57.09 -17.42
CA GLU A 251 20.02 57.15 -18.79
C GLU A 251 21.10 56.08 -19.06
N PRO A 252 21.24 55.63 -20.31
CA PRO A 252 22.20 54.58 -20.65
C PRO A 252 23.56 55.18 -20.93
N ASP A 253 24.52 54.97 -20.07
CA ASP A 253 25.91 55.16 -20.38
C ASP A 253 26.62 53.88 -20.84
N ASN A 254 27.26 54.04 -21.99
CA ASN A 254 28.17 53.13 -22.67
C ASN A 254 29.13 52.38 -21.75
N ILE A 255 29.14 51.04 -21.78
CA ILE A 255 30.34 50.28 -21.48
C ILE A 255 30.52 49.16 -22.50
N LYS A 256 31.69 49.19 -23.09
CA LYS A 256 32.23 48.38 -24.17
C LYS A 256 32.33 46.89 -23.80
N GLU A 257 32.17 46.07 -24.83
CA GLU A 257 32.54 44.65 -24.93
C GLU A 257 33.96 44.38 -24.39
N HIS A 258 34.10 43.39 -23.54
CA HIS A 258 35.29 42.59 -23.43
C HIS A 258 34.89 41.11 -23.37
N THR A 259 35.09 40.49 -24.50
CA THR A 259 35.16 39.02 -24.69
C THR A 259 36.26 38.42 -23.85
N SER A 260 35.90 37.42 -23.05
CA SER A 260 36.79 36.26 -22.84
C SER A 260 35.92 35.07 -22.41
N ALA A 261 35.87 34.11 -23.30
CA ALA A 261 35.29 32.80 -23.07
C ALA A 261 36.16 32.06 -22.03
N GLN A 262 35.53 31.54 -21.00
CA GLN A 262 36.05 30.42 -20.24
C GLN A 262 34.89 29.41 -20.06
N ASP A 263 35.13 28.21 -20.58
CA ASP A 263 34.33 27.01 -20.43
C ASP A 263 34.08 26.74 -18.95
N VAL A 264 32.84 26.84 -18.54
CA VAL A 264 32.36 26.32 -17.27
C VAL A 264 31.45 25.13 -17.60
N SER A 265 31.90 23.96 -17.17
CA SER A 265 31.27 22.68 -17.36
C SER A 265 29.78 22.69 -16.94
N ASP A 266 28.95 22.00 -17.71
CA ASP A 266 27.49 21.85 -17.62
C ASP A 266 26.95 21.27 -16.30
N ASP A 267 27.80 20.92 -15.34
CA ASP A 267 27.42 20.22 -14.10
C ASP A 267 27.00 21.12 -12.93
N GLN A 268 27.10 22.44 -13.08
CA GLN A 268 26.71 23.38 -11.99
C GLN A 268 25.42 24.15 -12.24
N LEU A 269 24.76 23.96 -13.36
CA LEU A 269 23.50 24.65 -13.71
C LEU A 269 22.21 23.91 -13.31
N SER A 270 22.32 22.72 -12.72
CA SER A 270 21.15 21.91 -12.34
C SER A 270 20.58 22.22 -10.95
N GLN A 271 21.15 23.13 -10.17
CA GLN A 271 20.71 23.34 -8.78
C GLN A 271 19.90 24.62 -8.51
N THR A 272 19.53 25.41 -9.52
CA THR A 272 18.78 26.67 -9.28
C THR A 272 17.62 26.97 -10.23
N LYS A 273 17.05 25.97 -10.87
CA LYS A 273 15.74 26.14 -11.50
C LYS A 273 14.66 25.80 -10.50
N GLN A 274 14.13 26.79 -9.78
CA GLN A 274 12.82 26.67 -9.13
C GLN A 274 11.81 26.28 -10.20
N THR A 275 11.42 25.01 -10.21
CA THR A 275 10.39 24.52 -11.13
C THR A 275 9.05 25.04 -10.64
N ILE A 276 8.55 26.10 -11.27
CA ILE A 276 7.22 26.62 -10.98
C ILE A 276 6.22 25.58 -11.48
N LEU A 277 5.46 24.99 -10.56
CA LEU A 277 4.38 24.05 -10.87
C LEU A 277 3.31 24.76 -11.70
N THR A 278 3.26 24.46 -12.99
CA THR A 278 2.19 24.95 -13.85
C THR A 278 1.10 23.87 -14.01
N PRO A 279 -0.17 24.26 -14.23
CA PRO A 279 -1.25 23.31 -14.48
C PRO A 279 -0.99 22.38 -15.66
N ALA A 280 -0.18 22.80 -16.65
CA ALA A 280 0.22 21.99 -17.78
C ALA A 280 1.19 20.89 -17.38
N LEU A 281 2.18 21.18 -16.55
CA LEU A 281 3.18 20.22 -16.04
C LEU A 281 2.56 19.18 -15.10
N ILE A 282 1.53 19.57 -14.32
CA ILE A 282 0.76 18.64 -13.50
C ILE A 282 -0.09 17.73 -14.39
N LYS A 283 -0.62 18.26 -15.50
CA LYS A 283 -1.50 17.52 -16.40
C LYS A 283 -0.75 16.55 -17.32
N SER A 284 0.52 16.82 -17.65
CA SER A 284 1.39 15.93 -18.43
C SER A 284 1.91 14.74 -17.62
N GLY A 285 1.82 14.78 -16.29
CA GLY A 285 2.37 13.74 -15.42
C GLY A 285 3.91 13.71 -15.36
N GLU A 286 4.56 14.75 -15.87
CA GLU A 286 6.02 14.87 -15.87
C GLU A 286 6.59 15.30 -14.51
N ILE A 287 5.75 15.83 -13.63
CA ILE A 287 6.15 16.27 -12.29
C ILE A 287 5.34 15.52 -11.24
N ASP A 288 6.04 14.87 -10.30
CA ASP A 288 5.44 14.34 -9.08
C ASP A 288 4.90 15.52 -8.25
N PRO A 289 3.59 15.54 -7.90
CA PRO A 289 3.01 16.61 -7.08
C PRO A 289 3.62 16.71 -5.67
N MET A 290 4.48 15.76 -5.27
CA MET A 290 5.21 15.79 -4.00
C MET A 290 6.62 16.40 -4.12
N ILE A 291 7.08 16.76 -5.33
CA ILE A 291 8.34 17.51 -5.53
C ILE A 291 8.24 18.88 -4.84
N GLY A 292 9.18 19.16 -3.96
CA GLY A 292 9.24 20.39 -3.17
C GLY A 292 8.77 20.23 -1.72
N MET A 293 8.34 19.04 -1.32
CA MET A 293 8.09 18.71 0.09
C MET A 293 9.28 18.02 0.77
N GLU A 294 10.38 17.85 0.05
CA GLU A 294 11.64 17.33 0.59
C GLU A 294 12.19 18.31 1.64
N GLY A 295 12.22 17.89 2.89
CA GLY A 295 12.71 18.69 4.02
C GLY A 295 11.63 19.40 4.86
N LEU A 296 10.36 19.35 4.50
CA LEU A 296 9.27 19.85 5.33
C LEU A 296 8.94 18.83 6.44
N ARG A 297 8.96 19.29 7.69
CA ARG A 297 8.61 18.46 8.85
C ARG A 297 7.17 18.75 9.29
N PRO A 298 6.46 17.77 9.89
CA PRO A 298 5.11 17.98 10.42
C PRO A 298 4.98 19.16 11.38
N ALA A 299 6.08 19.59 12.02
CA ALA A 299 6.13 20.73 12.91
C ALA A 299 5.98 22.09 12.18
N ASP A 300 6.30 22.15 10.89
CA ASP A 300 6.26 23.38 10.09
C ASP A 300 4.81 23.78 9.71
N PHE A 301 3.85 22.88 9.93
CA PHE A 301 2.42 23.08 9.65
C PHE A 301 1.57 23.38 10.90
N LYS A 302 2.19 23.57 12.08
CA LYS A 302 1.46 24.02 13.28
C LYS A 302 1.37 25.55 13.29
N LYS A 303 0.22 26.05 12.87
CA LYS A 303 -0.32 27.34 13.29
C LYS A 303 -1.68 27.13 13.92
#